data_0a784cb97c4b5b0e9d7553007702748e
#
_entry.id   0a784cb97c4b5b0e9d7553007702748e
#
_cell.length_a   1.000
_cell.length_b   1.000
_cell.length_c   1.000
_cell.angle_alpha   90.00
_cell.angle_beta   90.00
_cell.angle_gamma   90.00
#
_symmetry.space_group_name_H-M   'P 1'
#
loop_
_entity.id
_entity.type
_entity.pdbx_description
1 polymer ?
#
loop_
_entity_poly.entity_id
_entity_poly.type
_entity_poly.pdbx_seq_one_letter_code
_entity_poly.pdbx_strand_id
1 'polypeptide(L)'
;KMRNSLYFIGLASLIISCGSQKEIAKPNNLPQPTTSTIPNPPKSEIKHDVHGDYFTVNIADPTKNDNTISYGSLVGAKPEGYKVTRNHFPAIAQNFRQKYVILHYTALDHDKSVRVLTTQAVSSHYLVNDSTDIEIYQLVDENKRSYHAGISSWRKDATLNDTSIGIEIVNEGFKVVDGKRVFVPFPEHQVKKVAALVQDIVTRYQIPPTNVLAHSDIAPTRKQDPGPLFPWKKLYDEYGIGMWYDDATVQSFKSQIIPEEFNSKINDMAFVMKVQIALKQFGYGVTET
;
A
#
# COMPACT_ATOMS: atom_id res chain seq x y z
N LYS A 1 27.08 4.23 49.46
CA LYS A 1 27.65 3.11 48.66
C LYS A 1 26.55 2.11 48.44
N MET A 2 25.74 2.27 47.42
CA MET A 2 24.86 1.19 46.97
C MET A 2 24.76 1.30 45.43
N ARG A 3 25.08 0.21 44.81
CA ARG A 3 25.17 0.00 43.39
C ARG A 3 23.73 -0.10 42.83
N ASN A 4 23.36 0.88 42.01
CA ASN A 4 22.20 0.74 41.15
C ASN A 4 22.65 0.01 39.86
N SER A 5 22.38 -1.27 39.79
CA SER A 5 22.48 -2.04 38.56
C SER A 5 21.16 -1.89 37.81
N LEU A 6 21.26 -1.28 36.69
CA LEU A 6 20.21 -0.97 35.75
C LEU A 6 19.70 -2.22 35.03
N TYR A 7 18.41 -2.34 35.00
CA TYR A 7 17.71 -3.17 34.06
C TYR A 7 17.51 -2.37 32.74
N PHE A 8 18.49 -2.45 31.86
CA PHE A 8 18.43 -1.97 30.47
C PHE A 8 18.30 -3.16 29.51
N ILE A 9 17.36 -4.06 29.75
CA ILE A 9 17.13 -5.23 28.89
C ILE A 9 15.63 -5.35 28.69
N GLY A 10 15.14 -4.89 27.59
CA GLY A 10 13.76 -5.17 27.23
C GLY A 10 13.21 -4.49 25.97
N LEU A 11 13.79 -3.40 25.51
CA LEU A 11 13.23 -2.65 24.37
C LEU A 11 14.03 -2.76 23.07
N ALA A 12 15.25 -3.30 23.11
CA ALA A 12 16.08 -3.47 21.92
C ALA A 12 15.68 -4.68 21.04
N SER A 13 14.85 -5.58 21.57
CA SER A 13 14.46 -6.80 20.87
C SER A 13 13.31 -6.62 19.88
N LEU A 14 12.67 -5.48 19.84
CA LEU A 14 11.57 -5.20 18.88
C LEU A 14 12.04 -4.78 17.48
N ILE A 15 13.35 -4.61 17.30
CA ILE A 15 13.89 -4.08 16.03
C ILE A 15 14.46 -5.20 15.14
N ILE A 16 14.57 -6.45 15.61
CA ILE A 16 15.22 -7.55 14.87
C ILE A 16 14.23 -8.65 14.47
N SER A 17 13.02 -8.32 14.13
CA SER A 17 12.11 -9.27 13.47
C SER A 17 11.83 -8.89 12.02
N CYS A 18 12.82 -8.39 11.33
CA CYS A 18 12.83 -8.32 9.87
C CYS A 18 13.80 -9.36 9.36
N GLY A 19 13.33 -10.58 9.08
CA GLY A 19 14.20 -11.50 8.39
C GLY A 19 14.07 -12.97 8.77
N SER A 20 12.94 -13.52 8.54
CA SER A 20 12.85 -14.92 8.10
C SER A 20 11.85 -14.94 6.97
N GLN A 21 12.36 -14.77 5.75
CA GLN A 21 11.65 -15.30 4.60
C GLN A 21 11.57 -16.82 4.82
N LYS A 22 10.48 -17.29 5.44
CA LYS A 22 10.06 -18.66 5.20
C LYS A 22 9.83 -18.74 3.70
N GLU A 23 10.55 -19.62 3.02
CA GLU A 23 10.14 -20.10 1.69
C GLU A 23 8.69 -20.54 1.84
N ILE A 24 7.78 -19.70 1.33
CA ILE A 24 6.35 -20.02 1.30
C ILE A 24 6.26 -21.11 0.24
N ALA A 25 5.99 -22.33 0.67
CA ALA A 25 5.62 -23.40 -0.23
C ALA A 25 4.49 -22.87 -1.12
N LYS A 26 4.73 -22.84 -2.43
CA LYS A 26 3.72 -22.43 -3.41
C LYS A 26 2.47 -23.26 -3.15
N PRO A 27 1.30 -22.65 -2.96
CA PRO A 27 0.06 -23.41 -2.87
C PRO A 27 -0.14 -24.12 -4.22
N ASN A 28 0.02 -25.44 -4.22
CA ASN A 28 -0.43 -26.28 -5.32
C ASN A 28 -1.97 -26.24 -5.33
N ASN A 29 -2.54 -25.80 -6.44
CA ASN A 29 -3.95 -25.73 -6.80
C ASN A 29 -4.65 -24.38 -6.60
N LEU A 30 -4.11 -23.34 -7.26
CA LEU A 30 -5.02 -22.32 -7.81
C LEU A 30 -5.54 -22.83 -9.17
N PRO A 31 -6.83 -22.66 -9.50
CA PRO A 31 -7.28 -22.87 -10.87
C PRO A 31 -6.40 -22.00 -11.76
N GLN A 32 -5.72 -22.64 -12.72
CA GLN A 32 -4.95 -21.89 -13.71
C GLN A 32 -5.92 -20.91 -14.39
N PRO A 33 -5.58 -19.61 -14.43
CA PRO A 33 -6.31 -18.71 -15.28
C PRO A 33 -6.21 -19.29 -16.70
N THR A 34 -7.35 -19.53 -17.31
CA THR A 34 -7.42 -19.84 -18.74
C THR A 34 -6.51 -18.85 -19.45
N THR A 35 -5.51 -19.34 -20.15
CA THR A 35 -4.55 -18.60 -20.90
C THR A 35 -5.29 -17.69 -21.88
N SER A 36 -5.65 -16.48 -21.44
CA SER A 36 -5.70 -15.37 -22.36
C SER A 36 -4.25 -15.20 -22.79
N THR A 37 -3.96 -15.38 -24.04
CA THR A 37 -2.68 -15.11 -24.64
C THR A 37 -2.39 -13.61 -24.46
N ILE A 38 -1.78 -13.26 -23.32
CA ILE A 38 -1.16 -11.95 -23.18
C ILE A 38 -0.12 -11.92 -24.30
N PRO A 39 -0.21 -11.01 -25.25
CA PRO A 39 0.82 -10.89 -26.27
C PRO A 39 2.16 -10.75 -25.55
N ASN A 40 3.12 -11.59 -25.89
CA ASN A 40 4.47 -11.43 -25.36
C ASN A 40 4.88 -9.96 -25.55
N PRO A 41 5.39 -9.30 -24.50
CA PRO A 41 5.89 -7.95 -24.67
C PRO A 41 6.89 -7.97 -25.86
N PRO A 42 6.76 -7.03 -26.79
CA PRO A 42 7.62 -7.03 -27.96
C PRO A 42 9.07 -7.01 -27.50
N LYS A 43 9.87 -7.95 -28.04
CA LYS A 43 11.30 -8.02 -27.77
C LYS A 43 11.90 -6.65 -28.03
N SER A 44 12.63 -6.12 -27.05
CA SER A 44 13.43 -4.92 -27.27
C SER A 44 14.45 -5.22 -28.38
N GLU A 45 14.40 -4.46 -29.46
CA GLU A 45 15.39 -4.55 -30.54
C GLU A 45 16.59 -3.68 -30.19
N ILE A 46 17.78 -4.22 -30.30
CA ILE A 46 19.03 -3.44 -30.24
C ILE A 46 19.16 -2.73 -31.58
N LYS A 47 19.22 -1.39 -31.56
CA LYS A 47 19.53 -0.58 -32.73
C LYS A 47 20.92 0.01 -32.59
N HIS A 48 21.65 -0.06 -33.69
CA HIS A 48 22.98 0.50 -33.83
C HIS A 48 22.88 1.82 -34.57
N ASP A 49 23.46 2.88 -34.05
CA ASP A 49 23.62 4.14 -34.77
C ASP A 49 25.01 4.76 -34.52
N VAL A 50 25.23 5.96 -35.01
CA VAL A 50 26.51 6.68 -34.87
C VAL A 50 26.89 7.00 -33.41
N HIS A 51 25.96 6.82 -32.44
CA HIS A 51 26.17 7.07 -31.02
C HIS A 51 26.35 5.77 -30.22
N GLY A 52 26.30 4.60 -30.86
CA GLY A 52 26.47 3.29 -30.25
C GLY A 52 25.19 2.47 -30.15
N ASP A 53 25.26 1.41 -29.35
CA ASP A 53 24.15 0.47 -29.16
C ASP A 53 23.17 0.99 -28.11
N TYR A 54 21.88 0.96 -28.42
CA TYR A 54 20.84 1.34 -27.47
C TYR A 54 19.57 0.49 -27.63
N PHE A 55 18.82 0.36 -26.56
CA PHE A 55 17.55 -0.34 -26.57
C PHE A 55 16.43 0.58 -27.02
N THR A 56 15.63 0.13 -27.98
CA THR A 56 14.34 0.78 -28.27
C THR A 56 13.28 0.23 -27.33
N VAL A 57 12.71 1.10 -26.52
CA VAL A 57 11.50 0.77 -25.76
C VAL A 57 10.30 1.07 -26.65
N ASN A 58 9.44 0.08 -26.89
CA ASN A 58 8.18 0.31 -27.56
C ASN A 58 7.32 1.21 -26.67
N ILE A 59 7.06 2.40 -27.19
CA ILE A 59 6.10 3.32 -26.57
C ILE A 59 4.73 2.89 -27.11
N ALA A 60 3.90 2.40 -26.22
CA ALA A 60 2.53 2.07 -26.55
C ALA A 60 1.77 3.32 -27.01
N ASP A 61 0.75 3.10 -27.81
CA ASP A 61 -0.05 4.17 -28.39
C ASP A 61 -0.84 4.90 -27.28
N PRO A 62 -0.54 6.17 -27.00
CA PRO A 62 -1.20 6.91 -25.93
C PRO A 62 -2.70 7.14 -26.19
N THR A 63 -3.19 6.84 -27.40
CA THR A 63 -4.61 6.97 -27.74
C THR A 63 -5.44 5.76 -27.30
N LYS A 64 -4.80 4.64 -26.96
CA LYS A 64 -5.49 3.39 -26.65
C LYS A 64 -5.85 3.21 -25.19
N ASN A 65 -5.50 4.15 -24.31
CA ASN A 65 -5.74 4.03 -22.86
C ASN A 65 -5.50 2.60 -22.32
N ASP A 66 -4.46 1.97 -22.85
CA ASP A 66 -4.11 0.59 -22.54
C ASP A 66 -3.32 0.58 -21.25
N ASN A 67 -3.94 0.11 -20.16
CA ASN A 67 -3.34 0.04 -18.83
C ASN A 67 -2.09 -0.87 -18.78
N THR A 68 -1.83 -1.65 -19.81
CA THR A 68 -0.58 -2.41 -19.94
C THR A 68 0.63 -1.51 -20.20
N ILE A 69 0.40 -0.23 -20.45
CA ILE A 69 1.41 0.76 -20.85
C ILE A 69 2.18 1.36 -19.68
N SER A 70 1.63 1.36 -18.47
CA SER A 70 2.31 1.95 -17.31
C SER A 70 3.66 1.27 -17.01
N TYR A 71 3.81 0.03 -17.43
CA TYR A 71 5.03 -0.73 -17.32
C TYR A 71 5.86 -0.63 -18.59
N GLY A 72 6.79 0.31 -18.63
CA GLY A 72 7.78 0.47 -19.71
C GLY A 72 7.45 1.51 -20.78
N SER A 73 6.39 2.30 -20.63
CA SER A 73 6.13 3.42 -21.52
C SER A 73 6.93 4.66 -21.11
N LEU A 74 7.60 5.25 -22.08
CA LEU A 74 8.26 6.55 -21.91
C LEU A 74 7.32 7.65 -22.36
N VAL A 75 6.87 8.48 -21.41
CA VAL A 75 6.17 9.73 -21.72
C VAL A 75 7.23 10.81 -21.88
N GLY A 76 7.28 11.41 -23.06
CA GLY A 76 8.25 12.44 -23.39
C GLY A 76 7.61 13.70 -23.95
N ALA A 77 8.32 14.82 -23.88
CA ALA A 77 7.90 16.08 -24.46
C ALA A 77 7.86 16.02 -26.00
N LYS A 78 7.01 16.87 -26.58
CA LYS A 78 6.93 17.10 -28.04
C LYS A 78 7.06 18.60 -28.31
N PRO A 79 8.25 19.20 -28.12
CA PRO A 79 8.45 20.64 -28.30
C PRO A 79 8.32 21.00 -29.80
N GLU A 80 7.66 22.13 -30.06
CA GLU A 80 7.53 22.66 -31.42
C GLU A 80 8.90 22.99 -31.99
N GLY A 81 9.15 22.57 -33.26
CA GLY A 81 10.41 22.82 -33.93
C GLY A 81 11.59 21.95 -33.53
N TYR A 82 11.41 21.06 -32.55
CA TYR A 82 12.47 20.18 -32.04
C TYR A 82 12.02 18.73 -31.98
N LYS A 83 12.99 17.82 -32.07
CA LYS A 83 12.77 16.39 -31.98
C LYS A 83 13.40 15.87 -30.69
N VAL A 84 12.58 15.40 -29.74
CA VAL A 84 13.08 14.57 -28.63
C VAL A 84 13.33 13.17 -29.18
N THR A 85 14.57 12.69 -29.10
CA THR A 85 14.87 11.34 -29.54
C THR A 85 14.14 10.33 -28.65
N ARG A 86 13.54 9.33 -29.30
CA ARG A 86 12.90 8.20 -28.62
C ARG A 86 13.88 7.06 -28.33
N ASN A 87 15.11 7.20 -28.76
CA ASN A 87 16.18 6.32 -28.35
C ASN A 87 16.39 6.56 -26.86
N HIS A 88 16.16 5.54 -26.07
CA HIS A 88 16.24 5.68 -24.64
C HIS A 88 17.68 5.47 -24.16
N PHE A 89 18.24 6.49 -23.52
CA PHE A 89 19.50 6.43 -22.81
C PHE A 89 19.19 6.41 -21.30
N PRO A 90 18.95 5.23 -20.69
CA PRO A 90 18.50 5.16 -19.33
C PRO A 90 19.60 5.59 -18.36
N ALA A 91 19.29 6.54 -17.50
CA ALA A 91 20.14 6.84 -16.37
C ALA A 91 20.08 5.70 -15.34
N ILE A 92 21.22 5.37 -14.74
CA ILE A 92 21.27 4.35 -13.66
C ILE A 92 20.48 4.83 -12.43
N ALA A 93 20.59 6.13 -12.11
CA ALA A 93 19.90 6.73 -10.97
C ALA A 93 18.46 7.07 -11.32
N GLN A 94 17.59 6.08 -11.26
CA GLN A 94 16.15 6.23 -11.48
C GLN A 94 15.36 5.27 -10.59
N ASN A 95 14.14 5.66 -10.21
CA ASN A 95 13.21 4.82 -9.48
C ASN A 95 11.77 5.21 -9.82
N PHE A 96 10.82 4.40 -9.40
CA PHE A 96 9.39 4.73 -9.50
C PHE A 96 9.02 5.83 -8.50
N ARG A 97 8.05 6.68 -8.87
CA ARG A 97 7.43 7.65 -7.95
C ARG A 97 6.45 6.97 -7.01
N GLN A 98 5.81 5.90 -7.46
CA GLN A 98 4.85 5.09 -6.72
C GLN A 98 5.62 4.27 -5.69
N LYS A 99 5.60 4.72 -4.43
CA LYS A 99 6.32 4.11 -3.32
C LYS A 99 5.39 3.38 -2.35
N TYR A 100 4.10 3.69 -2.39
CA TYR A 100 3.12 3.24 -1.41
C TYR A 100 1.84 2.76 -2.09
N VAL A 101 1.19 1.79 -1.46
CA VAL A 101 -0.22 1.46 -1.68
C VAL A 101 -0.99 1.83 -0.43
N ILE A 102 -2.04 2.64 -0.59
CA ILE A 102 -2.90 3.04 0.53
C ILE A 102 -4.29 2.46 0.33
N LEU A 103 -4.73 1.69 1.32
CA LEU A 103 -6.02 1.03 1.32
C LEU A 103 -7.05 1.83 2.13
N HIS A 104 -8.23 1.97 1.53
CA HIS A 104 -9.36 2.73 2.07
C HIS A 104 -10.62 1.89 2.07
N TYR A 105 -11.64 2.32 2.79
CA TYR A 105 -13.01 2.00 2.49
C TYR A 105 -13.78 3.28 2.15
N THR A 106 -14.77 3.17 1.27
CA THR A 106 -15.54 4.35 0.78
C THR A 106 -16.49 4.94 1.83
N ALA A 107 -16.86 4.20 2.87
CA ALA A 107 -17.94 4.49 3.82
C ALA A 107 -19.30 4.73 3.12
N LEU A 108 -19.49 4.18 1.94
CA LEU A 108 -20.66 4.38 1.06
C LEU A 108 -21.01 3.05 0.37
N ASP A 109 -22.23 2.99 -0.18
CA ASP A 109 -22.62 1.96 -1.14
C ASP A 109 -21.92 2.15 -2.49
N HIS A 110 -22.05 1.17 -3.38
CA HIS A 110 -21.40 1.14 -4.69
C HIS A 110 -21.69 2.39 -5.54
N ASP A 111 -22.96 2.72 -5.75
CA ASP A 111 -23.35 3.81 -6.67
C ASP A 111 -22.90 5.17 -6.16
N LYS A 112 -23.01 5.39 -4.85
CA LYS A 112 -22.50 6.61 -4.22
C LYS A 112 -20.99 6.69 -4.27
N SER A 113 -20.29 5.56 -4.08
CA SER A 113 -18.83 5.49 -4.18
C SER A 113 -18.36 5.90 -5.57
N VAL A 114 -18.93 5.31 -6.62
CA VAL A 114 -18.61 5.70 -8.01
C VAL A 114 -18.86 7.18 -8.23
N ARG A 115 -20.04 7.68 -7.84
CA ARG A 115 -20.39 9.09 -8.03
C ARG A 115 -19.42 10.03 -7.30
N VAL A 116 -19.14 9.77 -6.02
CA VAL A 116 -18.25 10.63 -5.22
C VAL A 116 -16.86 10.67 -5.81
N LEU A 117 -16.28 9.51 -6.14
CA LEU A 117 -14.91 9.40 -6.62
C LEU A 117 -14.70 9.91 -8.07
N THR A 118 -15.79 10.10 -8.83
CA THR A 118 -15.71 10.56 -10.23
C THR A 118 -16.19 11.99 -10.43
N THR A 119 -16.95 12.55 -9.48
CA THR A 119 -17.57 13.88 -9.66
C THR A 119 -17.19 14.92 -8.59
N GLN A 120 -16.48 14.51 -7.53
CA GLN A 120 -16.05 15.41 -6.47
C GLN A 120 -14.53 15.64 -6.47
N ALA A 121 -14.05 16.49 -5.55
CA ALA A 121 -12.64 16.83 -5.41
C ALA A 121 -11.81 15.74 -4.69
N VAL A 122 -12.36 14.55 -4.53
CA VAL A 122 -11.68 13.34 -4.01
C VAL A 122 -11.65 12.27 -5.10
N SER A 123 -10.60 11.49 -5.14
CA SER A 123 -10.45 10.41 -6.13
C SER A 123 -9.49 9.34 -5.63
N SER A 124 -9.56 8.16 -6.22
CA SER A 124 -8.58 7.09 -6.03
C SER A 124 -8.10 6.58 -7.39
N HIS A 125 -7.00 5.85 -7.42
CA HIS A 125 -6.57 5.20 -8.66
C HIS A 125 -7.52 4.06 -9.01
N TYR A 126 -7.93 3.30 -8.01
CA TYR A 126 -8.82 2.14 -8.19
C TYR A 126 -9.98 2.16 -7.22
N LEU A 127 -11.10 1.61 -7.68
CA LEU A 127 -12.25 1.28 -6.85
C LEU A 127 -12.55 -0.22 -7.00
N VAL A 128 -12.46 -0.95 -5.89
CA VAL A 128 -12.85 -2.35 -5.80
C VAL A 128 -14.29 -2.43 -5.35
N ASN A 129 -15.17 -2.88 -6.25
CA ASN A 129 -16.59 -3.03 -5.97
C ASN A 129 -16.87 -4.24 -5.05
N ASP A 130 -18.08 -4.32 -4.52
CA ASP A 130 -18.58 -5.39 -3.65
C ASP A 130 -19.35 -6.50 -4.40
N SER A 131 -19.38 -6.41 -5.72
CA SER A 131 -20.03 -7.39 -6.59
C SER A 131 -19.16 -8.65 -6.74
N THR A 132 -19.80 -9.77 -7.08
CA THR A 132 -19.14 -11.08 -7.32
C THR A 132 -18.55 -11.23 -8.72
N ASP A 133 -18.64 -10.19 -9.57
CA ASP A 133 -17.96 -10.15 -10.86
C ASP A 133 -16.43 -10.11 -10.72
N ILE A 134 -15.74 -10.04 -11.85
CA ILE A 134 -14.27 -9.96 -11.91
C ILE A 134 -13.75 -8.53 -12.14
N GLU A 135 -14.63 -7.53 -12.11
CA GLU A 135 -14.28 -6.16 -12.46
C GLU A 135 -13.68 -5.39 -11.29
N ILE A 136 -12.68 -4.60 -11.58
CA ILE A 136 -12.09 -3.56 -10.74
C ILE A 136 -12.06 -2.28 -11.57
N TYR A 137 -12.54 -1.18 -11.02
CA TYR A 137 -12.60 0.07 -11.77
C TYR A 137 -11.30 0.85 -11.59
N GLN A 138 -10.67 1.23 -12.70
CA GLN A 138 -9.61 2.21 -12.67
C GLN A 138 -10.21 3.59 -12.93
N LEU A 139 -10.01 4.52 -11.99
CA LEU A 139 -10.57 5.86 -12.04
C LEU A 139 -9.52 6.90 -12.41
N VAL A 140 -8.27 6.69 -12.02
CA VAL A 140 -7.14 7.58 -12.30
C VAL A 140 -5.97 6.75 -12.80
N ASP A 141 -5.30 7.25 -13.85
CA ASP A 141 -4.06 6.66 -14.37
C ASP A 141 -2.98 6.67 -13.27
N GLU A 142 -2.24 5.57 -13.12
CA GLU A 142 -1.21 5.41 -12.08
C GLU A 142 -0.07 6.43 -12.17
N ASN A 143 0.16 7.03 -13.34
CA ASN A 143 1.15 8.09 -13.54
C ASN A 143 0.63 9.47 -13.10
N LYS A 144 -0.65 9.59 -12.79
CA LYS A 144 -1.27 10.81 -12.29
C LYS A 144 -1.41 10.75 -10.78
N ARG A 145 -1.57 11.91 -10.18
CA ARG A 145 -1.92 12.04 -8.78
C ARG A 145 -3.41 11.86 -8.60
N SER A 146 -3.84 11.00 -7.68
CA SER A 146 -5.21 10.97 -7.16
C SER A 146 -5.29 11.62 -5.77
N TYR A 147 -6.49 12.02 -5.36
CA TYR A 147 -6.72 12.78 -4.12
C TYR A 147 -7.42 11.91 -3.08
N HIS A 148 -6.67 10.95 -2.47
CA HIS A 148 -7.20 9.97 -1.53
C HIS A 148 -6.60 10.08 -0.12
N ALA A 149 -5.32 10.49 0.00
CA ALA A 149 -4.60 10.46 1.27
C ALA A 149 -4.79 11.74 2.11
N GLY A 150 -5.05 12.89 1.45
CA GLY A 150 -5.12 14.18 2.12
C GLY A 150 -3.83 14.55 2.84
N ILE A 151 -3.95 15.25 3.99
CA ILE A 151 -2.82 15.51 4.88
C ILE A 151 -2.40 14.19 5.49
N SER A 152 -1.18 13.77 5.19
CA SER A 152 -0.69 12.43 5.50
C SER A 152 0.82 12.41 5.60
N SER A 153 1.34 11.45 6.37
CA SER A 153 2.79 11.23 6.49
C SER A 153 3.08 9.77 6.82
N TRP A 154 4.20 9.27 6.32
CA TRP A 154 4.75 7.99 6.68
C TRP A 154 6.26 8.03 6.60
N ARG A 155 6.95 7.71 7.69
CA ARG A 155 8.41 7.85 7.81
C ARG A 155 8.88 9.28 7.47
N LYS A 156 9.60 9.43 6.37
CA LYS A 156 10.14 10.72 5.90
C LYS A 156 9.28 11.41 4.85
N ASP A 157 8.29 10.68 4.30
CA ASP A 157 7.44 11.19 3.24
C ASP A 157 6.18 11.82 3.82
N ALA A 158 5.79 12.95 3.28
CA ALA A 158 4.55 13.65 3.57
C ALA A 158 3.75 13.82 2.27
N THR A 159 2.47 14.17 2.38
CA THR A 159 1.61 14.39 1.19
C THR A 159 1.60 13.16 0.27
N LEU A 160 1.23 12.01 0.82
CA LEU A 160 1.38 10.73 0.14
C LEU A 160 0.56 10.59 -1.15
N ASN A 161 -0.37 11.48 -1.45
CA ASN A 161 -1.00 11.56 -2.77
C ASN A 161 0.02 11.60 -3.93
N ASP A 162 1.20 12.17 -3.69
CA ASP A 162 2.22 12.37 -4.74
C ASP A 162 3.03 11.11 -5.05
N THR A 163 3.02 10.14 -4.13
CA THR A 163 3.91 8.97 -4.18
C THR A 163 3.20 7.64 -3.94
N SER A 164 1.87 7.62 -3.94
CA SER A 164 1.09 6.41 -3.66
C SER A 164 0.08 6.08 -4.73
N ILE A 165 -0.31 4.81 -4.76
CA ILE A 165 -1.51 4.32 -5.43
C ILE A 165 -2.59 4.16 -4.36
N GLY A 166 -3.70 4.89 -4.48
CA GLY A 166 -4.86 4.77 -3.59
C GLY A 166 -5.86 3.77 -4.14
N ILE A 167 -6.33 2.88 -3.28
CA ILE A 167 -7.35 1.88 -3.59
C ILE A 167 -8.51 2.07 -2.63
N GLU A 168 -9.65 2.48 -3.16
CA GLU A 168 -10.91 2.52 -2.44
C GLU A 168 -11.64 1.19 -2.56
N ILE A 169 -12.22 0.72 -1.48
CA ILE A 169 -12.94 -0.55 -1.40
C ILE A 169 -14.37 -0.24 -0.98
N VAL A 170 -15.34 -0.62 -1.79
CA VAL A 170 -16.77 -0.39 -1.47
C VAL A 170 -17.11 -1.13 -0.18
N ASN A 171 -17.38 -0.38 0.86
CA ASN A 171 -17.80 -0.88 2.17
C ASN A 171 -18.39 0.28 2.97
N GLU A 172 -19.53 0.08 3.63
CA GLU A 172 -20.20 1.13 4.40
C GLU A 172 -19.45 1.54 5.70
N GLY A 173 -18.35 0.87 6.01
CA GLY A 173 -17.52 1.14 7.17
C GLY A 173 -18.13 0.61 8.45
N PHE A 174 -19.05 1.34 9.07
CA PHE A 174 -19.74 0.90 10.27
C PHE A 174 -21.18 1.43 10.36
N LYS A 175 -22.01 0.73 11.12
CA LYS A 175 -23.35 1.17 11.52
C LYS A 175 -23.34 1.42 13.04
N VAL A 176 -24.20 2.33 13.50
CA VAL A 176 -24.40 2.53 14.93
C VAL A 176 -25.61 1.70 15.36
N VAL A 177 -25.40 0.72 16.21
CA VAL A 177 -26.44 -0.14 16.79
C VAL A 177 -26.33 -0.01 18.32
N ASP A 178 -27.40 0.41 18.96
CA ASP A 178 -27.45 0.62 20.42
C ASP A 178 -26.30 1.52 20.94
N GLY A 179 -25.99 2.59 20.19
CA GLY A 179 -24.92 3.54 20.53
C GLY A 179 -23.51 3.02 20.30
N LYS A 180 -23.33 1.81 19.79
CA LYS A 180 -22.03 1.20 19.51
C LYS A 180 -21.77 1.12 18.00
N ARG A 181 -20.51 1.29 17.60
CA ARG A 181 -20.09 1.08 16.21
C ARG A 181 -19.97 -0.41 15.93
N VAL A 182 -20.71 -0.87 14.94
CA VAL A 182 -20.62 -2.24 14.40
C VAL A 182 -20.05 -2.13 13.00
N PHE A 183 -18.81 -2.55 12.82
CA PHE A 183 -18.12 -2.48 11.53
C PHE A 183 -18.64 -3.52 10.54
N VAL A 184 -18.61 -3.19 9.26
CA VAL A 184 -19.04 -4.06 8.19
C VAL A 184 -17.85 -4.91 7.73
N PRO A 185 -17.96 -6.24 7.69
CA PRO A 185 -16.89 -7.11 7.21
C PRO A 185 -16.73 -7.00 5.69
N PHE A 186 -15.54 -7.38 5.20
CA PHE A 186 -15.25 -7.46 3.77
C PHE A 186 -15.54 -8.88 3.27
N PRO A 187 -16.39 -9.05 2.25
CA PRO A 187 -16.68 -10.37 1.72
C PRO A 187 -15.46 -10.95 1.00
N GLU A 188 -15.34 -12.27 1.03
CA GLU A 188 -14.18 -13.01 0.53
C GLU A 188 -13.83 -12.71 -0.93
N HIS A 189 -14.84 -12.60 -1.79
CA HIS A 189 -14.62 -12.28 -3.20
C HIS A 189 -14.00 -10.88 -3.40
N GLN A 190 -14.38 -9.92 -2.55
CA GLN A 190 -13.82 -8.56 -2.58
C GLN A 190 -12.37 -8.55 -2.07
N VAL A 191 -12.08 -9.30 -1.00
CA VAL A 191 -10.71 -9.46 -0.48
C VAL A 191 -9.79 -10.06 -1.53
N LYS A 192 -10.27 -11.04 -2.31
CA LYS A 192 -9.51 -11.63 -3.43
C LYS A 192 -9.20 -10.61 -4.53
N LYS A 193 -10.15 -9.73 -4.88
CA LYS A 193 -9.91 -8.64 -5.84
C LYS A 193 -8.83 -7.67 -5.33
N VAL A 194 -8.94 -7.27 -4.05
CA VAL A 194 -7.94 -6.40 -3.42
C VAL A 194 -6.57 -7.05 -3.44
N ALA A 195 -6.47 -8.32 -3.04
CA ALA A 195 -5.21 -9.04 -3.02
C ALA A 195 -4.56 -9.12 -4.42
N ALA A 196 -5.34 -9.49 -5.43
CA ALA A 196 -4.85 -9.58 -6.80
C ALA A 196 -4.35 -8.22 -7.33
N LEU A 197 -5.11 -7.15 -7.09
CA LEU A 197 -4.74 -5.80 -7.50
C LEU A 197 -3.48 -5.31 -6.80
N VAL A 198 -3.41 -5.45 -5.47
CA VAL A 198 -2.25 -5.02 -4.69
C VAL A 198 -1.01 -5.81 -5.10
N GLN A 199 -1.13 -7.12 -5.32
CA GLN A 199 -0.01 -7.97 -5.71
C GLN A 199 0.57 -7.56 -7.07
N ASP A 200 -0.27 -7.22 -8.04
CA ASP A 200 0.15 -6.68 -9.32
C ASP A 200 0.91 -5.34 -9.15
N ILE A 201 0.33 -4.40 -8.41
CA ILE A 201 0.92 -3.06 -8.18
C ILE A 201 2.27 -3.17 -7.47
N VAL A 202 2.35 -3.90 -6.35
CA VAL A 202 3.60 -4.00 -5.58
C VAL A 202 4.70 -4.70 -6.37
N THR A 203 4.35 -5.63 -7.25
CA THR A 203 5.30 -6.31 -8.13
C THR A 203 5.83 -5.36 -9.20
N ARG A 204 4.95 -4.65 -9.89
CA ARG A 204 5.34 -3.72 -10.97
C ARG A 204 6.19 -2.55 -10.47
N TYR A 205 5.82 -1.95 -9.36
CA TYR A 205 6.51 -0.78 -8.79
C TYR A 205 7.56 -1.14 -7.73
N GLN A 206 7.77 -2.43 -7.45
CA GLN A 206 8.72 -2.92 -6.44
C GLN A 206 8.46 -2.29 -5.06
N ILE A 207 7.19 -2.16 -4.69
CA ILE A 207 6.77 -1.58 -3.42
C ILE A 207 7.01 -2.60 -2.30
N PRO A 208 7.82 -2.28 -1.29
CA PRO A 208 8.09 -3.21 -0.20
C PRO A 208 6.85 -3.42 0.68
N PRO A 209 6.72 -4.58 1.35
CA PRO A 209 5.58 -4.88 2.23
C PRO A 209 5.30 -3.81 3.29
N THR A 210 6.34 -3.14 3.76
CA THR A 210 6.25 -2.04 4.75
C THR A 210 5.60 -0.76 4.22
N ASN A 211 5.27 -0.74 2.95
CA ASN A 211 4.68 0.41 2.26
C ASN A 211 3.28 0.13 1.71
N VAL A 212 2.68 -1.02 2.09
CA VAL A 212 1.26 -1.29 1.90
C VAL A 212 0.56 -0.95 3.22
N LEU A 213 -0.21 0.14 3.23
CA LEU A 213 -0.63 0.85 4.43
C LEU A 213 -2.14 1.11 4.44
N ALA A 214 -2.70 1.25 5.63
CA ALA A 214 -4.02 1.79 5.83
C ALA A 214 -4.02 3.33 5.73
N HIS A 215 -5.16 3.92 5.38
CA HIS A 215 -5.31 5.37 5.53
C HIS A 215 -5.13 5.81 7.00
N SER A 216 -5.59 4.99 7.93
CA SER A 216 -5.37 5.22 9.36
C SER A 216 -3.90 5.18 9.79
N ASP A 217 -3.02 4.49 9.05
CA ASP A 217 -1.59 4.50 9.36
C ASP A 217 -0.94 5.83 9.01
N ILE A 218 -1.32 6.41 7.88
CA ILE A 218 -0.74 7.65 7.36
C ILE A 218 -1.42 8.93 7.86
N ALA A 219 -2.59 8.80 8.50
CA ALA A 219 -3.37 9.91 9.06
C ALA A 219 -4.11 9.47 10.34
N PRO A 220 -3.41 8.97 11.38
CA PRO A 220 -4.01 8.24 12.52
C PRO A 220 -4.96 9.09 13.38
N THR A 221 -4.76 10.41 13.41
CA THR A 221 -5.65 11.32 14.18
C THR A 221 -6.92 11.71 13.43
N ARG A 222 -7.01 11.41 12.13
CA ARG A 222 -8.07 11.89 11.25
C ARG A 222 -8.87 10.77 10.59
N LYS A 223 -8.25 9.60 10.38
CA LYS A 223 -8.78 8.50 9.59
C LYS A 223 -8.79 7.19 10.34
N GLN A 224 -9.73 6.32 9.98
CA GLN A 224 -9.88 4.98 10.58
C GLN A 224 -10.00 3.87 9.53
N ASP A 225 -10.12 4.24 8.25
CA ASP A 225 -10.25 3.30 7.15
C ASP A 225 -8.91 2.58 6.84
N PRO A 226 -8.93 1.33 6.36
CA PRO A 226 -10.07 0.50 6.02
C PRO A 226 -10.76 -0.19 7.24
N GLY A 227 -10.44 0.20 8.47
CA GLY A 227 -11.12 -0.22 9.68
C GLY A 227 -10.63 -1.57 10.27
N PRO A 228 -11.11 -1.90 11.48
CA PRO A 228 -10.59 -3.02 12.26
C PRO A 228 -10.97 -4.40 11.72
N LEU A 229 -11.96 -4.50 10.83
CA LEU A 229 -12.35 -5.76 10.21
C LEU A 229 -11.69 -6.00 8.84
N PHE A 230 -10.81 -5.09 8.42
CA PHE A 230 -10.03 -5.32 7.21
C PHE A 230 -9.04 -6.48 7.44
N PRO A 231 -9.00 -7.49 6.57
CA PRO A 231 -8.34 -8.76 6.84
C PRO A 231 -6.82 -8.71 6.58
N TRP A 232 -6.08 -7.84 7.25
CA TRP A 232 -4.63 -7.67 7.09
C TRP A 232 -3.85 -8.97 7.27
N LYS A 233 -4.19 -9.76 8.32
CA LYS A 233 -3.54 -11.04 8.58
C LYS A 233 -3.71 -11.99 7.41
N LYS A 234 -4.90 -12.06 6.83
CA LYS A 234 -5.17 -12.90 5.67
C LYS A 234 -4.37 -12.46 4.44
N LEU A 235 -4.28 -11.15 4.18
CA LEU A 235 -3.45 -10.63 3.10
C LEU A 235 -1.98 -11.00 3.28
N TYR A 236 -1.50 -10.96 4.52
CA TYR A 236 -0.13 -11.36 4.84
C TYR A 236 0.08 -12.87 4.70
N ASP A 237 -0.77 -13.70 5.33
CA ASP A 237 -0.57 -15.15 5.41
C ASP A 237 -0.78 -15.85 4.06
N GLU A 238 -1.81 -15.44 3.31
CA GLU A 238 -2.23 -16.12 2.07
C GLU A 238 -1.63 -15.52 0.80
N TYR A 239 -1.32 -14.21 0.82
CA TYR A 239 -0.89 -13.48 -0.37
C TYR A 239 0.50 -12.82 -0.24
N GLY A 240 1.10 -12.83 0.94
CA GLY A 240 2.39 -12.17 1.18
C GLY A 240 2.35 -10.64 1.07
N ILE A 241 1.18 -10.04 1.28
CA ILE A 241 0.94 -8.61 1.14
C ILE A 241 0.97 -7.92 2.51
N GLY A 242 1.68 -6.78 2.57
CA GLY A 242 1.73 -5.96 3.77
C GLY A 242 2.57 -6.56 4.89
N MET A 243 2.28 -6.16 6.11
CA MET A 243 3.00 -6.56 7.32
C MET A 243 2.04 -7.21 8.30
N TRP A 244 2.54 -8.19 9.03
CA TRP A 244 1.89 -8.73 10.21
C TRP A 244 2.95 -9.01 11.27
N TYR A 245 2.54 -9.02 12.52
CA TYR A 245 3.42 -9.35 13.64
C TYR A 245 3.54 -10.87 13.82
N ASP A 246 4.60 -11.33 14.45
CA ASP A 246 4.73 -12.71 14.87
C ASP A 246 3.77 -13.02 16.04
N ASP A 247 2.78 -13.88 15.76
CA ASP A 247 1.72 -14.20 16.72
C ASP A 247 2.26 -14.83 18.02
N ALA A 248 3.31 -15.65 17.94
CA ALA A 248 3.91 -16.29 19.10
C ALA A 248 4.63 -15.26 19.99
N THR A 249 5.35 -14.34 19.38
CA THR A 249 6.01 -13.23 20.08
C THR A 249 4.99 -12.34 20.79
N VAL A 250 3.91 -11.95 20.07
CA VAL A 250 2.83 -11.14 20.68
C VAL A 250 2.18 -11.87 21.85
N GLN A 251 1.91 -13.16 21.70
CA GLN A 251 1.31 -13.95 22.79
C GLN A 251 2.22 -14.04 24.01
N SER A 252 3.53 -14.19 23.79
CA SER A 252 4.53 -14.15 24.87
C SER A 252 4.51 -12.81 25.62
N PHE A 253 4.45 -11.69 24.90
CA PHE A 253 4.34 -10.37 25.52
C PHE A 253 3.01 -10.18 26.24
N LYS A 254 1.89 -10.58 25.64
CA LYS A 254 0.57 -10.47 26.28
C LYS A 254 0.48 -11.20 27.61
N SER A 255 1.15 -12.34 27.76
CA SER A 255 1.20 -13.10 29.02
C SER A 255 1.96 -12.37 30.14
N GLN A 256 2.79 -11.38 29.79
CA GLN A 256 3.58 -10.58 30.73
C GLN A 256 2.95 -9.21 31.05
N ILE A 257 1.89 -8.84 30.33
CA ILE A 257 1.20 -7.56 30.53
C ILE A 257 -0.02 -7.77 31.40
N ILE A 258 -0.05 -7.07 32.53
CA ILE A 258 -1.23 -6.97 33.36
C ILE A 258 -2.07 -5.81 32.84
N PRO A 259 -3.31 -6.03 32.33
CA PRO A 259 -4.13 -4.98 31.74
C PRO A 259 -4.34 -3.75 32.62
N GLU A 260 -4.49 -3.95 33.91
CA GLU A 260 -4.68 -2.88 34.90
C GLU A 260 -3.43 -2.01 35.03
N GLU A 261 -2.25 -2.62 35.02
CA GLU A 261 -0.98 -1.88 35.04
C GLU A 261 -0.76 -1.12 33.74
N PHE A 262 -1.12 -1.69 32.60
CA PHE A 262 -1.03 -1.01 31.31
C PHE A 262 -1.93 0.23 31.27
N ASN A 263 -3.19 0.09 31.70
CA ASN A 263 -4.14 1.19 31.76
C ASN A 263 -3.70 2.31 32.71
N SER A 264 -3.04 1.98 33.80
CA SER A 264 -2.48 2.98 34.73
C SER A 264 -1.31 3.76 34.09
N LYS A 265 -0.51 3.11 33.27
CA LYS A 265 0.66 3.71 32.60
C LYS A 265 0.31 4.67 31.46
N ILE A 266 -0.92 4.66 30.96
CA ILE A 266 -1.36 5.59 29.90
C ILE A 266 -1.29 7.07 30.34
N ASN A 267 -1.29 7.33 31.64
CA ASN A 267 -1.11 8.64 32.26
C ASN A 267 0.35 8.93 32.65
N ASP A 268 1.26 7.99 32.48
CA ASP A 268 2.69 8.18 32.73
C ASP A 268 3.34 8.77 31.50
N MET A 269 3.79 10.02 31.58
CA MET A 269 4.42 10.73 30.47
C MET A 269 5.66 10.00 29.93
N ALA A 270 6.44 9.35 30.78
CA ALA A 270 7.62 8.60 30.33
C ALA A 270 7.24 7.34 29.55
N PHE A 271 6.13 6.70 29.92
CA PHE A 271 5.59 5.57 29.15
C PHE A 271 5.01 6.03 27.82
N VAL A 272 4.21 7.09 27.82
CA VAL A 272 3.61 7.67 26.60
C VAL A 272 4.71 8.07 25.60
N MET A 273 5.75 8.77 26.06
CA MET A 273 6.90 9.16 25.23
C MET A 273 7.59 7.94 24.60
N LYS A 274 7.79 6.85 25.34
CA LYS A 274 8.38 5.61 24.79
C LYS A 274 7.52 5.01 23.69
N VAL A 275 6.21 5.00 23.87
CA VAL A 275 5.27 4.53 22.85
C VAL A 275 5.32 5.42 21.60
N GLN A 276 5.33 6.74 21.77
CA GLN A 276 5.43 7.70 20.67
C GLN A 276 6.74 7.54 19.89
N ILE A 277 7.87 7.36 20.57
CA ILE A 277 9.17 7.10 19.94
C ILE A 277 9.13 5.80 19.13
N ALA A 278 8.56 4.73 19.70
CA ALA A 278 8.44 3.45 19.01
C ALA A 278 7.56 3.56 17.75
N LEU A 279 6.41 4.22 17.83
CA LEU A 279 5.53 4.47 16.68
C LEU A 279 6.22 5.30 15.62
N LYS A 280 6.95 6.34 16.01
CA LYS A 280 7.72 7.18 15.07
C LYS A 280 8.84 6.41 14.38
N GLN A 281 9.57 5.56 15.12
CA GLN A 281 10.60 4.69 14.55
C GLN A 281 10.01 3.68 13.56
N PHE A 282 8.81 3.19 13.82
CA PHE A 282 8.10 2.29 12.90
C PHE A 282 7.69 3.01 11.61
N GLY A 283 7.25 4.28 11.72
CA GLY A 283 6.88 5.07 10.54
C GLY A 283 5.74 6.06 10.73
N TYR A 284 5.03 5.99 11.84
CA TYR A 284 3.90 6.88 12.11
C TYR A 284 4.33 8.35 12.26
N GLY A 285 3.51 9.27 11.73
CA GLY A 285 3.69 10.71 11.89
C GLY A 285 3.23 11.19 13.27
N VAL A 286 3.91 10.76 14.32
CA VAL A 286 3.61 11.16 15.70
C VAL A 286 4.53 12.29 16.14
N THR A 287 3.94 13.29 16.84
CA THR A 287 4.70 14.33 17.54
C THR A 287 4.96 13.85 18.95
N GLU A 288 6.21 13.87 19.35
CA GLU A 288 6.62 13.58 20.74
C GLU A 288 6.16 14.73 21.64
N THR A 289 5.55 14.41 22.77
CA THR A 289 5.09 15.38 23.78
C THR A 289 5.98 15.36 24.99
#